data_fd23dcef757aad64f2a009ec4befe453
#
_entry.id   fd23dcef757aad64f2a009ec4befe453
#
_cell.length_a   1.000
_cell.length_b   1.000
_cell.length_c   1.000
_cell.angle_alpha   90.00
_cell.angle_beta   90.00
_cell.angle_gamma   90.00
#
_symmetry.space_group_name_H-M   'P 1'
#
loop_
_entity.id
_entity.type
_entity.pdbx_description
1 polymer ?
#
loop_
_entity_poly.entity_id
_entity_poly.type
_entity_poly.pdbx_seq_one_letter_code
_entity_poly.pdbx_strand_id
1 'polypeptide(L)'
;MKKLNKLLILLFLISTLIFQISCSNINKYNEVFNSYIEKWILGDYAGMYSLLTSDSKNYIDEDTFINRYNTVYSALKFNNLEISLNNDLIKNDGYYTASFTLSGNCIAGDFSFNNFNLDIYKENDKYLIKWNESLILPEMIKGDKVYVKTSNHIRGKILDRNGKILAEDGQLSVVGIHPSKFNTENRNEKITELANILDISEETITSKLDANTNPEFFVPIVNMTSTDEKLQLLSNKSEDGIIINNKTSRVYYGGEAFGRLIGYVGNITAEELENKSNDGYTSTSLIGKAGIEQVFEDTLRGEDGA
;
A
#
# COMPACT_ATOMS: atom_id res chain seq x y z
N MET A 1 1.18 43.10 66.40
CA MET A 1 0.15 42.98 65.35
C MET A 1 0.55 43.65 64.00
N LYS A 2 0.91 44.94 63.93
CA LYS A 2 1.24 45.62 62.64
C LYS A 2 2.43 45.03 61.86
N LYS A 3 3.48 44.46 62.53
CA LYS A 3 4.60 43.82 61.89
C LYS A 3 4.25 42.44 61.27
N LEU A 4 3.38 41.68 61.94
CA LEU A 4 2.92 40.36 61.50
C LEU A 4 2.04 40.47 60.22
N ASN A 5 1.15 41.49 60.21
CA ASN A 5 0.33 41.76 59.02
C ASN A 5 1.17 42.20 57.78
N LYS A 6 2.24 42.98 58.00
CA LYS A 6 3.16 43.35 56.90
C LYS A 6 3.92 42.15 56.36
N LEU A 7 4.33 41.20 57.21
CA LEU A 7 5.00 39.97 56.78
C LEU A 7 4.05 39.04 56.02
N LEU A 8 2.79 38.93 56.47
CA LEU A 8 1.76 38.16 55.74
C LEU A 8 1.41 38.75 54.38
N ILE A 9 1.30 40.07 54.25
CA ILE A 9 1.06 40.76 53.00
C ILE A 9 2.27 40.60 52.04
N LEU A 10 3.51 40.64 52.56
CA LEU A 10 4.72 40.42 51.75
C LEU A 10 4.80 38.97 51.24
N LEU A 11 4.48 37.97 52.09
CA LEU A 11 4.40 36.56 51.73
C LEU A 11 3.31 36.30 50.65
N PHE A 12 2.15 36.95 50.78
CA PHE A 12 1.08 36.87 49.79
C PHE A 12 1.47 37.50 48.45
N LEU A 13 2.13 38.67 48.47
CA LEU A 13 2.67 39.32 47.25
C LEU A 13 3.76 38.48 46.57
N ILE A 14 4.64 37.85 47.36
CA ILE A 14 5.66 36.94 46.80
C ILE A 14 5.01 35.69 46.19
N SER A 15 3.99 35.11 46.86
CA SER A 15 3.27 33.96 46.30
C SER A 15 2.52 34.28 45.00
N THR A 16 1.90 35.47 44.90
CA THR A 16 1.23 35.90 43.67
C THR A 16 2.23 36.19 42.52
N LEU A 17 3.42 36.73 42.84
CA LEU A 17 4.49 36.93 41.87
C LEU A 17 5.02 35.58 41.31
N ILE A 18 5.20 34.58 42.20
CA ILE A 18 5.65 33.24 41.80
C ILE A 18 4.60 32.56 40.90
N PHE A 19 3.30 32.75 41.22
CA PHE A 19 2.22 32.23 40.34
C PHE A 19 2.20 32.87 38.97
N GLN A 20 2.43 34.17 38.84
CA GLN A 20 2.47 34.86 37.55
C GLN A 20 3.68 34.46 36.70
N ILE A 21 4.86 34.22 37.31
CA ILE A 21 6.07 33.75 36.63
C ILE A 21 5.90 32.31 36.12
N SER A 22 5.21 31.46 36.87
CA SER A 22 4.94 30.09 36.47
C SER A 22 3.98 30.00 35.29
N CYS A 23 2.91 30.80 35.23
CA CYS A 23 1.98 30.88 34.12
C CYS A 23 2.61 31.42 32.82
N SER A 24 3.51 32.41 32.93
CA SER A 24 4.17 33.00 31.76
C SER A 24 5.17 32.04 31.11
N ASN A 25 5.76 31.11 31.86
CA ASN A 25 6.72 30.14 31.31
C ASN A 25 6.03 29.01 30.55
N ILE A 26 4.93 28.44 31.07
CA ILE A 26 4.22 27.35 30.36
C ILE A 26 3.65 27.81 29.00
N ASN A 27 3.24 29.06 28.92
CA ASN A 27 2.73 29.62 27.65
C ASN A 27 3.79 29.54 26.52
N LYS A 28 5.06 29.75 26.85
CA LYS A 28 6.15 29.66 25.87
C LYS A 28 6.43 28.24 25.39
N TYR A 29 6.25 27.24 26.25
CA TYR A 29 6.30 25.83 25.85
C TYR A 29 5.13 25.48 24.93
N ASN A 30 3.92 25.97 25.22
CA ASN A 30 2.76 25.80 24.36
C ASN A 30 2.94 26.51 23.01
N GLU A 31 3.52 27.72 22.97
CA GLU A 31 3.80 28.44 21.74
C GLU A 31 4.73 27.66 20.80
N VAL A 32 5.82 27.10 21.32
CA VAL A 32 6.75 26.32 20.48
C VAL A 32 6.15 25.00 20.04
N PHE A 33 5.36 24.32 20.92
CA PHE A 33 4.61 23.14 20.54
C PHE A 33 3.67 23.45 19.37
N ASN A 34 2.82 24.46 19.50
CA ASN A 34 1.87 24.85 18.46
C ASN A 34 2.57 25.24 17.14
N SER A 35 3.67 25.98 17.23
CA SER A 35 4.47 26.33 16.05
C SER A 35 5.07 25.10 15.35
N TYR A 36 5.54 24.11 16.12
CA TYR A 36 6.07 22.87 15.56
C TYR A 36 4.98 22.04 14.87
N ILE A 37 3.79 21.93 15.52
CA ILE A 37 2.63 21.21 14.99
C ILE A 37 2.09 21.87 13.71
N GLU A 38 1.96 23.20 13.69
CA GLU A 38 1.53 23.93 12.50
C GLU A 38 2.45 23.65 11.29
N LYS A 39 3.77 23.72 11.52
CA LYS A 39 4.75 23.38 10.48
C LYS A 39 4.66 21.94 10.02
N TRP A 40 4.43 21.02 10.94
CA TRP A 40 4.25 19.60 10.64
C TRP A 40 3.04 19.36 9.73
N ILE A 41 1.87 19.90 10.08
CA ILE A 41 0.64 19.78 9.29
C ILE A 41 0.82 20.40 7.89
N LEU A 42 1.57 21.50 7.79
CA LEU A 42 1.85 22.19 6.52
C LEU A 42 2.97 21.49 5.70
N GLY A 43 3.65 20.47 6.23
CA GLY A 43 4.80 19.85 5.58
C GLY A 43 6.05 20.73 5.52
N ASP A 44 6.11 21.81 6.34
CA ASP A 44 7.29 22.69 6.48
C ASP A 44 8.34 22.02 7.38
N TYR A 45 8.96 20.95 6.86
CA TYR A 45 9.95 20.18 7.63
C TYR A 45 11.23 20.97 7.91
N ALA A 46 11.61 21.90 7.04
CA ALA A 46 12.72 22.82 7.31
C ALA A 46 12.40 23.74 8.50
N GLY A 47 11.16 24.27 8.53
CA GLY A 47 10.70 25.05 9.67
C GLY A 47 10.64 24.23 10.95
N MET A 48 10.22 22.96 10.91
CA MET A 48 10.27 22.03 12.07
C MET A 48 11.71 21.85 12.55
N TYR A 49 12.66 21.60 11.63
CA TYR A 49 14.08 21.43 11.95
C TYR A 49 14.66 22.67 12.65
N SER A 50 14.25 23.87 12.24
CA SER A 50 14.73 25.12 12.86
C SER A 50 14.44 25.20 14.36
N LEU A 51 13.36 24.55 14.84
CA LEU A 51 12.90 24.52 16.23
C LEU A 51 13.54 23.39 17.07
N LEU A 52 14.46 22.60 16.52
CA LEU A 52 15.10 21.50 17.22
C LEU A 52 16.21 21.97 18.17
N THR A 53 16.42 21.21 19.25
CA THR A 53 17.54 21.37 20.19
C THR A 53 18.88 21.17 19.48
N SER A 54 19.95 21.70 20.08
CA SER A 54 21.32 21.49 19.59
C SER A 54 21.69 20.00 19.52
N ASP A 55 21.28 19.22 20.53
CA ASP A 55 21.51 17.76 20.56
C ASP A 55 20.81 17.06 19.38
N SER A 56 19.58 17.44 19.08
CA SER A 56 18.82 16.87 17.94
C SER A 56 19.48 17.22 16.61
N LYS A 57 19.99 18.45 16.45
CA LYS A 57 20.72 18.88 15.25
C LYS A 57 22.08 18.21 15.09
N ASN A 58 22.74 17.85 16.20
CA ASN A 58 23.95 17.02 16.16
C ASN A 58 23.68 15.56 15.82
N TYR A 59 22.47 15.07 16.13
CA TYR A 59 22.06 13.71 15.88
C TYR A 59 21.62 13.46 14.44
N ILE A 60 20.95 14.44 13.81
CA ILE A 60 20.48 14.38 12.42
C ILE A 60 20.67 15.74 11.74
N ASP A 61 21.22 15.75 10.54
CA ASP A 61 21.32 16.96 9.72
C ASP A 61 19.99 17.32 9.08
N GLU A 62 19.87 18.56 8.61
CA GLU A 62 18.62 19.13 8.07
C GLU A 62 18.11 18.37 6.84
N ASP A 63 19.00 18.07 5.89
CA ASP A 63 18.63 17.39 4.66
C ASP A 63 18.12 15.98 4.94
N THR A 64 18.79 15.25 5.83
CA THR A 64 18.38 13.91 6.26
C THR A 64 17.04 13.95 6.99
N PHE A 65 16.82 14.93 7.87
CA PHE A 65 15.55 15.12 8.58
C PHE A 65 14.40 15.36 7.60
N ILE A 66 14.54 16.30 6.69
CA ILE A 66 13.54 16.64 5.67
C ILE A 66 13.24 15.41 4.79
N ASN A 67 14.29 14.74 4.31
CA ASN A 67 14.13 13.56 3.46
C ASN A 67 13.43 12.41 4.18
N ARG A 68 13.67 12.21 5.48
CA ARG A 68 12.99 11.18 6.28
C ARG A 68 11.48 11.41 6.31
N TYR A 69 11.04 12.63 6.66
CA TYR A 69 9.61 12.97 6.67
C TYR A 69 9.01 12.84 5.28
N ASN A 70 9.63 13.42 4.25
CA ASN A 70 9.13 13.34 2.88
C ASN A 70 8.98 11.90 2.40
N THR A 71 9.97 11.06 2.64
CA THR A 71 9.96 9.65 2.20
C THR A 71 8.84 8.86 2.88
N VAL A 72 8.72 8.97 4.21
CA VAL A 72 7.73 8.21 4.96
C VAL A 72 6.31 8.70 4.65
N TYR A 73 6.09 10.01 4.68
CA TYR A 73 4.76 10.61 4.52
C TYR A 73 4.25 10.46 3.08
N SER A 74 5.13 10.58 2.08
CA SER A 74 4.77 10.33 0.68
C SER A 74 4.47 8.86 0.41
N ALA A 75 5.26 7.92 0.98
CA ALA A 75 5.03 6.49 0.81
C ALA A 75 3.70 6.05 1.42
N LEU A 76 3.35 6.59 2.60
CA LEU A 76 2.09 6.34 3.29
C LEU A 76 0.92 7.15 2.71
N LYS A 77 1.18 8.13 1.83
CA LYS A 77 0.18 9.06 1.27
C LYS A 77 -0.63 9.77 2.35
N PHE A 78 0.04 10.20 3.42
CA PHE A 78 -0.62 10.92 4.51
C PHE A 78 -1.26 12.22 4.01
N ASN A 79 -2.52 12.42 4.39
CA ASN A 79 -3.28 13.62 4.10
C ASN A 79 -4.30 13.91 5.22
N ASN A 80 -4.90 15.11 5.19
CA ASN A 80 -5.87 15.57 6.18
C ASN A 80 -5.38 15.38 7.63
N LEU A 81 -4.10 15.73 7.87
CA LEU A 81 -3.48 15.53 9.17
C LEU A 81 -4.08 16.47 10.20
N GLU A 82 -4.44 15.90 11.34
CA GLU A 82 -4.89 16.60 12.54
C GLU A 82 -4.06 16.18 13.72
N ILE A 83 -3.62 17.14 14.53
CA ILE A 83 -2.86 16.88 15.74
C ILE A 83 -3.59 17.54 16.92
N SER A 84 -3.84 16.76 17.97
CA SER A 84 -4.51 17.21 19.17
C SER A 84 -3.76 16.78 20.43
N LEU A 85 -3.57 17.70 21.38
CA LEU A 85 -3.04 17.37 22.70
C LEU A 85 -3.99 16.42 23.43
N ASN A 86 -3.42 15.38 24.03
CA ASN A 86 -4.17 14.45 24.88
C ASN A 86 -4.45 15.04 26.26
N ASN A 87 -3.51 15.83 26.78
CA ASN A 87 -3.56 16.49 28.11
C ASN A 87 -2.72 17.77 28.07
N ASP A 88 -2.78 18.56 29.15
CA ASP A 88 -1.85 19.67 29.36
C ASP A 88 -0.40 19.19 29.38
N LEU A 89 0.54 20.09 29.06
CA LEU A 89 1.96 19.79 29.10
C LEU A 89 2.40 19.32 30.50
N ILE A 90 3.07 18.17 30.54
CA ILE A 90 3.57 17.59 31.79
C ILE A 90 4.96 18.17 32.08
N LYS A 91 5.09 18.79 33.26
CA LYS A 91 6.39 19.32 33.71
C LYS A 91 7.27 18.20 34.25
N ASN A 92 8.49 18.13 33.74
CA ASN A 92 9.56 17.26 34.20
C ASN A 92 10.71 18.10 34.78
N ASP A 93 11.79 17.44 35.22
CA ASP A 93 12.99 18.12 35.67
C ASP A 93 13.79 18.70 34.47
N GLY A 94 13.63 20.02 34.30
CA GLY A 94 14.33 20.79 33.26
C GLY A 94 13.63 20.85 31.88
N TYR A 95 12.48 20.18 31.67
CA TYR A 95 11.75 20.19 30.40
C TYR A 95 10.25 19.95 30.57
N TYR A 96 9.48 20.07 29.51
CA TYR A 96 8.05 19.72 29.45
C TYR A 96 7.81 18.68 28.35
N THR A 97 6.92 17.74 28.61
CA THR A 97 6.46 16.74 27.63
C THR A 97 5.04 17.04 27.19
N ALA A 98 4.84 17.10 25.87
CA ALA A 98 3.53 17.11 25.23
C ALA A 98 3.17 15.71 24.80
N SER A 99 2.02 15.18 25.26
CA SER A 99 1.44 13.93 24.77
C SER A 99 0.30 14.26 23.82
N PHE A 100 0.32 13.71 22.59
CA PHE A 100 -0.65 14.10 21.57
C PHE A 100 -1.01 12.95 20.66
N THR A 101 -2.13 13.12 19.95
CA THR A 101 -2.63 12.23 18.92
C THR A 101 -2.42 12.86 17.55
N LEU A 102 -1.90 12.08 16.63
CA LEU A 102 -1.86 12.37 15.18
C LEU A 102 -2.90 11.49 14.49
N SER A 103 -3.83 12.11 13.78
CA SER A 103 -4.84 11.42 12.98
C SER A 103 -4.91 11.98 11.57
N GLY A 104 -5.55 11.25 10.67
CA GLY A 104 -5.70 11.63 9.28
C GLY A 104 -6.04 10.43 8.41
N ASN A 105 -5.74 10.55 7.11
CA ASN A 105 -5.92 9.48 6.14
C ASN A 105 -4.55 9.02 5.61
N CYS A 106 -4.44 7.75 5.28
CA CYS A 106 -3.26 7.17 4.63
C CYS A 106 -3.67 6.18 3.54
N ILE A 107 -2.69 5.57 2.89
CA ILE A 107 -2.93 4.56 1.86
C ILE A 107 -3.76 3.36 2.37
N ALA A 108 -3.74 3.07 3.67
CA ALA A 108 -4.50 1.99 4.32
C ALA A 108 -5.86 2.44 4.87
N GLY A 109 -6.27 3.70 4.66
CA GLY A 109 -7.50 4.29 5.20
C GLY A 109 -7.24 5.29 6.32
N ASP A 110 -8.22 5.47 7.19
CA ASP A 110 -8.13 6.39 8.33
C ASP A 110 -7.19 5.83 9.40
N PHE A 111 -6.41 6.71 10.02
CA PHE A 111 -5.53 6.32 11.13
C PHE A 111 -5.63 7.30 12.31
N SER A 112 -5.26 6.80 13.49
CA SER A 112 -5.14 7.59 14.70
C SER A 112 -4.06 7.01 15.61
N PHE A 113 -2.94 7.71 15.75
CA PHE A 113 -1.83 7.36 16.64
C PHE A 113 -1.88 8.26 17.88
N ASN A 114 -2.16 7.70 19.05
CA ASN A 114 -2.39 8.44 20.30
C ASN A 114 -1.22 8.41 21.28
N ASN A 115 -0.08 7.89 20.89
CA ASN A 115 1.09 7.65 21.73
C ASN A 115 2.32 8.48 21.37
N PHE A 116 2.14 9.61 20.66
CA PHE A 116 3.23 10.57 20.44
C PHE A 116 3.57 11.31 21.73
N ASN A 117 4.87 11.43 22.00
CA ASN A 117 5.42 12.23 23.09
C ASN A 117 6.55 13.12 22.56
N LEU A 118 6.47 14.41 22.85
CA LEU A 118 7.39 15.42 22.39
C LEU A 118 7.93 16.20 23.58
N ASP A 119 9.24 16.20 23.76
CA ASP A 119 9.90 16.91 24.84
C ASP A 119 10.39 18.29 24.39
N ILE A 120 10.14 19.29 25.23
CA ILE A 120 10.48 20.69 24.98
C ILE A 120 11.44 21.18 26.05
N TYR A 121 12.63 21.56 25.63
CA TYR A 121 13.71 22.05 26.46
C TYR A 121 13.89 23.56 26.32
N LYS A 122 14.44 24.19 27.35
CA LYS A 122 14.90 25.57 27.28
C LYS A 122 16.43 25.61 27.12
N GLU A 123 16.91 26.09 25.95
CA GLU A 123 18.33 26.29 25.64
C GLU A 123 18.57 27.76 25.27
N ASN A 124 19.53 28.44 25.94
CA ASN A 124 19.93 29.82 25.61
C ASN A 124 18.72 30.77 25.43
N ASP A 125 17.77 30.73 26.39
CA ASP A 125 16.51 31.49 26.39
C ASP A 125 15.53 31.19 25.24
N LYS A 126 15.80 30.16 24.44
CA LYS A 126 14.86 29.63 23.43
C LYS A 126 14.23 28.33 23.94
N TYR A 127 12.99 28.07 23.51
CA TYR A 127 12.29 26.82 23.78
C TYR A 127 12.37 25.97 22.51
N LEU A 128 12.90 24.76 22.62
CA LEU A 128 13.29 23.92 21.49
C LEU A 128 12.83 22.47 21.70
N ILE A 129 12.59 21.78 20.60
CA ILE A 129 12.08 20.42 20.54
C ILE A 129 13.24 19.42 20.57
N LYS A 130 13.21 18.46 21.47
CA LYS A 130 14.08 17.29 21.43
C LYS A 130 13.45 16.25 20.51
N TRP A 131 14.08 16.03 19.37
CA TRP A 131 13.59 15.15 18.33
C TRP A 131 14.27 13.78 18.34
N ASN A 132 13.50 12.75 18.00
CA ASN A 132 13.96 11.42 17.62
C ASN A 132 12.97 10.81 16.62
N GLU A 133 13.25 9.63 16.09
CA GLU A 133 12.46 8.98 15.05
C GLU A 133 11.02 8.64 15.47
N SER A 134 10.76 8.48 16.77
CA SER A 134 9.39 8.24 17.25
C SER A 134 8.43 9.41 16.99
N LEU A 135 8.98 10.59 16.61
CA LEU A 135 8.19 11.73 16.14
C LEU A 135 7.87 11.67 14.63
N ILE A 136 8.39 10.70 13.88
CA ILE A 136 7.93 10.40 12.52
C ILE A 136 6.74 9.46 12.58
N LEU A 137 6.92 8.32 13.24
CA LEU A 137 5.89 7.34 13.59
C LEU A 137 6.18 6.79 14.98
N PRO A 138 5.14 6.48 15.80
CA PRO A 138 5.33 5.89 17.12
C PRO A 138 6.22 4.65 17.06
N GLU A 139 7.06 4.49 18.09
CA GLU A 139 7.98 3.34 18.25
C GLU A 139 9.12 3.25 17.24
N MET A 140 9.20 4.14 16.24
CA MET A 140 10.31 4.19 15.30
C MET A 140 11.62 4.51 16.02
N ILE A 141 12.69 3.80 15.63
CA ILE A 141 14.06 4.03 16.09
C ILE A 141 15.00 4.30 14.91
N LYS A 142 16.24 4.72 15.24
CA LYS A 142 17.27 4.99 14.24
C LYS A 142 17.56 3.78 13.34
N GLY A 143 17.47 4.00 12.03
CA GLY A 143 17.74 2.96 11.02
C GLY A 143 16.49 2.20 10.55
N ASP A 144 15.36 2.37 11.20
CA ASP A 144 14.10 1.77 10.76
C ASP A 144 13.70 2.29 9.38
N LYS A 145 13.05 1.41 8.61
CA LYS A 145 12.49 1.71 7.30
C LYS A 145 11.01 1.39 7.29
N VAL A 146 10.22 2.24 6.65
CA VAL A 146 8.80 2.01 6.44
C VAL A 146 8.61 1.35 5.08
N TYR A 147 7.88 0.25 5.05
CA TYR A 147 7.48 -0.46 3.84
C TYR A 147 5.97 -0.51 3.75
N VAL A 148 5.44 -0.13 2.60
CA VAL A 148 4.02 -0.34 2.29
C VAL A 148 3.90 -1.68 1.58
N LYS A 149 3.10 -2.59 2.14
CA LYS A 149 2.76 -3.86 1.51
C LYS A 149 1.31 -3.78 1.06
N THR A 150 1.12 -3.69 -0.25
CA THR A 150 -0.22 -3.77 -0.83
C THR A 150 -0.62 -5.23 -1.04
N SER A 151 -1.90 -5.52 -0.82
CA SER A 151 -2.52 -6.78 -1.22
C SER A 151 -3.40 -6.53 -2.43
N ASN A 152 -3.18 -7.31 -3.50
CA ASN A 152 -4.01 -7.20 -4.69
C ASN A 152 -5.46 -7.56 -4.35
N HIS A 153 -6.37 -6.80 -4.90
CA HIS A 153 -7.79 -7.11 -4.83
C HIS A 153 -8.11 -8.43 -5.54
N ILE A 154 -9.20 -9.06 -5.12
CA ILE A 154 -9.81 -10.21 -5.80
C ILE A 154 -11.04 -9.68 -6.54
N ARG A 155 -11.07 -9.86 -7.85
CA ARG A 155 -12.21 -9.42 -8.66
C ARG A 155 -13.48 -10.15 -8.24
N GLY A 156 -14.59 -9.43 -8.07
CA GLY A 156 -15.89 -9.97 -7.68
C GLY A 156 -16.35 -11.11 -8.58
N LYS A 157 -17.04 -12.10 -8.01
CA LYS A 157 -17.61 -13.23 -8.74
C LYS A 157 -18.88 -12.80 -9.50
N ILE A 158 -19.08 -13.39 -10.68
CA ILE A 158 -20.35 -13.31 -11.39
C ILE A 158 -21.10 -14.60 -11.14
N LEU A 159 -22.32 -14.50 -10.63
CA LEU A 159 -23.15 -15.63 -10.26
C LEU A 159 -24.43 -15.65 -11.09
N ASP A 160 -25.01 -16.85 -11.29
CA ASP A 160 -26.36 -16.97 -11.79
C ASP A 160 -27.40 -16.70 -10.67
N ARG A 161 -28.68 -16.71 -11.01
CA ARG A 161 -29.80 -16.49 -10.06
C ARG A 161 -29.85 -17.51 -8.92
N ASN A 162 -29.20 -18.65 -9.06
CA ASN A 162 -29.17 -19.74 -8.07
C ASN A 162 -27.87 -19.75 -7.26
N GLY A 163 -26.98 -18.74 -7.47
CA GLY A 163 -25.70 -18.63 -6.80
C GLY A 163 -24.59 -19.49 -7.43
N LYS A 164 -24.82 -20.09 -8.60
CA LYS A 164 -23.78 -20.85 -9.32
C LYS A 164 -22.80 -19.87 -9.96
N ILE A 165 -21.51 -20.13 -9.81
CA ILE A 165 -20.44 -19.30 -10.34
C ILE A 165 -20.41 -19.38 -11.87
N LEU A 166 -20.42 -18.22 -12.51
CA LEU A 166 -20.27 -18.03 -13.95
C LEU A 166 -18.89 -17.46 -14.31
N ALA A 167 -18.34 -16.61 -13.44
CA ALA A 167 -16.96 -16.14 -13.55
C ALA A 167 -16.37 -15.86 -12.16
N GLU A 168 -15.08 -16.22 -11.96
CA GLU A 168 -14.32 -15.91 -10.75
C GLU A 168 -12.82 -15.88 -11.06
N ASP A 169 -12.03 -15.30 -10.16
CA ASP A 169 -10.58 -15.44 -10.20
C ASP A 169 -10.20 -16.83 -9.67
N GLY A 170 -9.43 -17.56 -10.44
CA GLY A 170 -9.08 -18.93 -10.14
C GLY A 170 -7.76 -19.35 -10.81
N GLN A 171 -7.46 -20.64 -10.72
CA GLN A 171 -6.31 -21.22 -11.37
C GLN A 171 -6.67 -21.77 -12.76
N LEU A 172 -5.96 -21.30 -13.76
CA LEU A 172 -5.98 -21.87 -15.10
C LEU A 172 -4.69 -22.66 -15.34
N SER A 173 -4.84 -23.83 -15.95
CA SER A 173 -3.74 -24.62 -16.47
C SER A 173 -3.57 -24.29 -17.96
N VAL A 174 -2.42 -23.75 -18.32
CA VAL A 174 -2.03 -23.50 -19.71
C VAL A 174 -1.27 -24.71 -20.19
N VAL A 175 -1.93 -25.52 -21.03
CA VAL A 175 -1.27 -26.61 -21.74
C VAL A 175 -0.55 -26.04 -22.93
N GLY A 176 0.73 -26.35 -23.07
CA GLY A 176 1.54 -25.88 -24.18
C GLY A 176 2.69 -26.80 -24.48
N ILE A 177 3.50 -26.39 -25.43
CA ILE A 177 4.56 -27.18 -26.02
C ILE A 177 5.89 -26.44 -25.86
N HIS A 178 6.93 -27.19 -25.53
CA HIS A 178 8.33 -26.76 -25.63
C HIS A 178 8.92 -27.34 -26.92
N PRO A 179 9.02 -26.55 -28.00
CA PRO A 179 9.28 -27.08 -29.36
C PRO A 179 10.61 -27.85 -29.48
N SER A 180 11.66 -27.45 -28.74
CA SER A 180 12.96 -28.13 -28.79
C SER A 180 12.88 -29.59 -28.30
N LYS A 181 11.94 -29.91 -27.43
CA LYS A 181 11.69 -31.26 -26.94
C LYS A 181 10.61 -32.00 -27.77
N PHE A 182 9.68 -31.24 -28.32
CA PHE A 182 8.52 -31.77 -29.07
C PHE A 182 8.86 -32.14 -30.50
N ASN A 183 9.69 -31.36 -31.17
CA ASN A 183 10.06 -31.51 -32.57
C ASN A 183 11.09 -32.64 -32.78
N THR A 184 10.68 -33.88 -32.50
CA THR A 184 11.43 -35.11 -32.67
C THR A 184 10.86 -35.92 -33.85
N GLU A 185 11.42 -37.11 -34.13
CA GLU A 185 11.01 -37.95 -35.26
C GLU A 185 9.49 -38.21 -35.35
N ASN A 186 8.78 -38.26 -34.22
CA ASN A 186 7.33 -38.51 -34.15
C ASN A 186 6.47 -37.27 -33.97
N ARG A 187 6.92 -36.09 -34.44
CA ARG A 187 6.20 -34.81 -34.28
C ARG A 187 4.72 -34.88 -34.69
N ASN A 188 4.43 -35.47 -35.84
CA ASN A 188 3.05 -35.52 -36.36
C ASN A 188 2.14 -36.43 -35.54
N GLU A 189 2.66 -37.58 -35.06
CA GLU A 189 1.93 -38.46 -34.17
C GLU A 189 1.61 -37.78 -32.84
N LYS A 190 2.57 -37.03 -32.30
CA LYS A 190 2.37 -36.25 -31.05
C LYS A 190 1.34 -35.13 -31.23
N ILE A 191 1.30 -34.46 -32.41
CA ILE A 191 0.29 -33.45 -32.73
C ILE A 191 -1.10 -34.11 -32.78
N THR A 192 -1.25 -35.24 -33.48
CA THR A 192 -2.52 -35.98 -33.57
C THR A 192 -2.99 -36.41 -32.18
N GLU A 193 -2.10 -36.97 -31.37
CA GLU A 193 -2.43 -37.40 -30.01
C GLU A 193 -2.89 -36.24 -29.15
N LEU A 194 -2.13 -35.12 -29.16
CA LEU A 194 -2.44 -33.93 -28.37
C LEU A 194 -3.75 -33.28 -28.80
N ALA A 195 -4.00 -33.21 -30.12
CA ALA A 195 -5.24 -32.70 -30.72
C ALA A 195 -6.46 -33.51 -30.23
N ASN A 196 -6.35 -34.85 -30.22
CA ASN A 196 -7.40 -35.73 -29.72
C ASN A 196 -7.63 -35.56 -28.22
N ILE A 197 -6.58 -35.47 -27.39
CA ILE A 197 -6.73 -35.26 -25.93
C ILE A 197 -7.38 -33.91 -25.65
N LEU A 198 -6.95 -32.85 -26.35
CA LEU A 198 -7.43 -31.48 -26.11
C LEU A 198 -8.77 -31.19 -26.78
N ASP A 199 -9.24 -32.04 -27.69
CA ASP A 199 -10.42 -31.83 -28.48
C ASP A 199 -10.35 -30.57 -29.38
N ILE A 200 -9.19 -30.39 -30.03
CA ILE A 200 -8.92 -29.28 -30.95
C ILE A 200 -8.37 -29.80 -32.28
N SER A 201 -8.35 -28.97 -33.31
CA SER A 201 -7.77 -29.38 -34.60
C SER A 201 -6.24 -29.42 -34.55
N GLU A 202 -5.64 -30.35 -35.33
CA GLU A 202 -4.19 -30.41 -35.53
C GLU A 202 -3.64 -29.09 -36.11
N GLU A 203 -4.42 -28.44 -36.99
CA GLU A 203 -4.08 -27.15 -37.57
C GLU A 203 -3.89 -26.06 -36.51
N THR A 204 -4.70 -26.07 -35.45
CA THR A 204 -4.55 -25.13 -34.34
C THR A 204 -3.21 -25.29 -33.64
N ILE A 205 -2.76 -26.50 -33.41
CA ILE A 205 -1.45 -26.79 -32.79
C ILE A 205 -0.34 -26.40 -33.77
N THR A 206 -0.43 -26.84 -35.03
CA THR A 206 0.60 -26.59 -36.03
C THR A 206 0.80 -25.11 -36.30
N SER A 207 -0.28 -24.34 -36.47
CA SER A 207 -0.21 -22.89 -36.70
C SER A 207 0.48 -22.14 -35.55
N LYS A 208 0.22 -22.55 -34.31
CA LYS A 208 0.87 -21.95 -33.13
C LYS A 208 2.36 -22.31 -33.05
N LEU A 209 2.71 -23.52 -33.35
CA LEU A 209 4.10 -23.97 -33.41
C LEU A 209 4.89 -23.27 -34.51
N ASP A 210 4.29 -23.14 -35.71
CA ASP A 210 4.93 -22.51 -36.86
C ASP A 210 5.07 -20.98 -36.71
N ALA A 211 4.21 -20.35 -35.94
CA ALA A 211 4.33 -18.93 -35.58
C ALA A 211 5.47 -18.67 -34.59
N ASN A 212 5.98 -19.68 -33.89
CA ASN A 212 7.05 -19.54 -32.94
C ASN A 212 8.42 -19.56 -33.62
N THR A 213 9.21 -18.51 -33.43
CA THR A 213 10.53 -18.35 -34.04
C THR A 213 11.68 -18.94 -33.21
N ASN A 214 11.44 -19.21 -31.90
CA ASN A 214 12.46 -19.73 -31.02
C ASN A 214 12.02 -21.06 -30.36
N PRO A 215 12.68 -22.17 -30.70
CA PRO A 215 12.30 -23.51 -30.20
C PRO A 215 12.43 -23.67 -28.68
N GLU A 216 13.16 -22.78 -27.99
CA GLU A 216 13.31 -22.80 -26.54
C GLU A 216 12.16 -22.08 -25.82
N PHE A 217 11.26 -21.39 -26.54
CA PHE A 217 10.14 -20.72 -25.89
C PHE A 217 8.92 -21.63 -25.79
N PHE A 218 8.26 -21.56 -24.64
CA PHE A 218 7.00 -22.24 -24.41
C PHE A 218 5.90 -21.67 -25.33
N VAL A 219 5.27 -22.56 -26.06
CA VAL A 219 4.15 -22.21 -26.99
C VAL A 219 2.84 -22.61 -26.33
N PRO A 220 2.01 -21.66 -25.86
CA PRO A 220 0.72 -21.96 -25.25
C PRO A 220 -0.29 -22.44 -26.29
N ILE A 221 -0.87 -23.60 -26.07
CA ILE A 221 -1.86 -24.23 -26.99
C ILE A 221 -3.27 -23.94 -26.52
N VAL A 222 -3.62 -24.29 -25.29
CA VAL A 222 -4.97 -24.12 -24.74
C VAL A 222 -4.93 -23.77 -23.25
N ASN A 223 -5.93 -22.99 -22.81
CA ASN A 223 -6.18 -22.76 -21.39
C ASN A 223 -7.32 -23.67 -20.95
N MET A 224 -7.16 -24.33 -19.80
CA MET A 224 -8.13 -25.25 -19.21
C MET A 224 -8.32 -24.90 -17.73
N THR A 225 -9.46 -25.27 -17.16
CA THR A 225 -9.63 -25.19 -15.71
C THR A 225 -8.69 -26.18 -15.03
N SER A 226 -8.14 -25.84 -13.88
CA SER A 226 -7.22 -26.73 -13.13
C SER A 226 -7.84 -28.07 -12.71
N THR A 227 -9.15 -28.21 -12.81
CA THR A 227 -9.93 -29.41 -12.50
C THR A 227 -10.30 -30.24 -13.72
N ASP A 228 -9.84 -29.85 -14.91
CA ASP A 228 -10.13 -30.60 -16.15
C ASP A 228 -9.43 -31.97 -16.15
N GLU A 229 -10.22 -33.03 -16.37
CA GLU A 229 -9.72 -34.42 -16.35
C GLU A 229 -8.64 -34.67 -17.41
N LYS A 230 -8.66 -33.92 -18.53
CA LYS A 230 -7.66 -34.02 -19.60
C LYS A 230 -6.24 -33.71 -19.12
N LEU A 231 -6.11 -32.90 -18.06
CA LEU A 231 -4.80 -32.58 -17.48
C LEU A 231 -4.09 -33.81 -16.90
N GLN A 232 -4.84 -34.80 -16.39
CA GLN A 232 -4.27 -36.03 -15.88
C GLN A 232 -3.64 -36.87 -17.01
N LEU A 233 -4.24 -36.86 -18.22
CA LEU A 233 -3.72 -37.57 -19.39
C LEU A 233 -2.41 -36.95 -19.89
N LEU A 234 -2.19 -35.65 -19.61
CA LEU A 234 -1.02 -34.89 -20.06
C LEU A 234 0.08 -34.81 -19.01
N SER A 235 -0.19 -35.16 -17.75
CA SER A 235 0.74 -34.97 -16.61
C SER A 235 2.06 -35.73 -16.79
N ASN A 236 2.05 -36.85 -17.49
CA ASN A 236 3.21 -37.72 -17.70
C ASN A 236 3.93 -37.46 -19.06
N LYS A 237 3.52 -36.43 -19.80
CA LYS A 237 4.04 -36.14 -21.16
C LYS A 237 5.07 -35.00 -21.19
N SER A 238 5.66 -34.65 -20.07
CA SER A 238 6.66 -33.57 -20.00
C SER A 238 7.96 -33.92 -20.74
N GLU A 239 8.33 -35.19 -20.80
CA GLU A 239 9.48 -35.67 -21.58
C GLU A 239 9.25 -35.52 -23.09
N ASP A 240 7.99 -35.58 -23.53
CA ASP A 240 7.56 -35.33 -24.91
C ASP A 240 7.49 -33.84 -25.28
N GLY A 241 7.86 -32.95 -24.36
CA GLY A 241 7.82 -31.52 -24.57
C GLY A 241 6.45 -30.88 -24.33
N ILE A 242 5.46 -31.62 -23.80
CA ILE A 242 4.16 -31.08 -23.41
C ILE A 242 4.24 -30.60 -21.95
N ILE A 243 3.95 -29.33 -21.70
CA ILE A 243 4.11 -28.69 -20.39
C ILE A 243 2.79 -28.09 -19.96
N ILE A 244 2.48 -28.22 -18.67
CA ILE A 244 1.32 -27.60 -18.02
C ILE A 244 1.83 -26.53 -17.08
N ASN A 245 1.54 -25.26 -17.38
CA ASN A 245 1.86 -24.11 -16.55
C ASN A 245 0.60 -23.59 -15.87
N ASN A 246 0.60 -23.49 -14.56
CA ASN A 246 -0.50 -22.93 -13.81
C ASN A 246 -0.35 -21.40 -13.69
N LYS A 247 -1.43 -20.66 -13.92
CA LYS A 247 -1.49 -19.22 -13.70
C LYS A 247 -2.81 -18.82 -13.03
N THR A 248 -2.77 -17.84 -12.18
CA THR A 248 -3.97 -17.17 -11.68
C THR A 248 -4.56 -16.31 -12.81
N SER A 249 -5.84 -16.47 -13.08
CA SER A 249 -6.53 -15.73 -14.13
C SER A 249 -8.04 -15.74 -13.88
N ARG A 250 -8.77 -14.92 -14.62
CA ARG A 250 -10.22 -14.97 -14.64
C ARG A 250 -10.69 -16.26 -15.33
N VAL A 251 -11.49 -17.05 -14.61
CA VAL A 251 -12.07 -18.33 -15.11
C VAL A 251 -13.54 -18.12 -15.42
N TYR A 252 -13.98 -18.58 -16.58
CA TYR A 252 -15.36 -18.49 -17.05
C TYR A 252 -15.96 -19.87 -17.18
N TYR A 253 -17.11 -20.07 -16.55
CA TYR A 253 -17.87 -21.32 -16.58
C TYR A 253 -19.09 -21.17 -17.50
N GLY A 254 -19.41 -22.21 -18.26
CA GLY A 254 -20.56 -22.21 -19.16
C GLY A 254 -20.23 -22.03 -20.65
N GLY A 255 -18.93 -21.99 -20.98
CA GLY A 255 -18.43 -22.03 -22.37
C GLY A 255 -18.93 -20.86 -23.24
N GLU A 256 -18.96 -21.09 -24.56
CA GLU A 256 -19.31 -20.07 -25.55
C GLU A 256 -20.73 -19.51 -25.41
N ALA A 257 -21.67 -20.29 -24.85
CA ALA A 257 -23.07 -19.88 -24.68
C ALA A 257 -23.21 -18.60 -23.85
N PHE A 258 -22.34 -18.40 -22.86
CA PHE A 258 -22.33 -17.23 -22.00
C PHE A 258 -21.29 -16.17 -22.36
N GLY A 259 -20.38 -16.49 -23.27
CA GLY A 259 -19.24 -15.62 -23.59
C GLY A 259 -19.62 -14.21 -24.01
N ARG A 260 -20.70 -14.04 -24.77
CA ARG A 260 -21.21 -12.72 -25.20
C ARG A 260 -21.89 -11.95 -24.08
N LEU A 261 -22.56 -12.65 -23.17
CA LEU A 261 -23.27 -12.03 -22.05
C LEU A 261 -22.30 -11.62 -20.94
N ILE A 262 -21.46 -12.54 -20.51
CA ILE A 262 -20.50 -12.31 -19.40
C ILE A 262 -19.35 -11.43 -19.87
N GLY A 263 -18.90 -11.61 -21.10
CA GLY A 263 -17.74 -10.91 -21.65
C GLY A 263 -16.44 -11.50 -21.15
N TYR A 264 -15.40 -10.66 -21.08
CA TYR A 264 -14.07 -11.07 -20.67
C TYR A 264 -13.28 -9.87 -20.12
N VAL A 265 -12.23 -10.17 -19.35
CA VAL A 265 -11.23 -9.20 -18.92
C VAL A 265 -9.99 -9.26 -19.81
N GLY A 266 -9.33 -8.13 -19.97
CA GLY A 266 -8.06 -8.02 -20.71
C GLY A 266 -7.16 -6.94 -20.14
N ASN A 267 -5.92 -6.90 -20.58
CA ASN A 267 -4.99 -5.86 -20.14
C ASN A 267 -5.55 -4.47 -20.47
N ILE A 268 -5.38 -3.53 -19.54
CA ILE A 268 -5.73 -2.13 -19.77
C ILE A 268 -4.85 -1.55 -20.88
N THR A 269 -5.45 -0.78 -21.79
CA THR A 269 -4.70 -0.06 -22.83
C THR A 269 -4.15 1.26 -22.27
N ALA A 270 -3.19 1.87 -22.97
CA ALA A 270 -2.65 3.16 -22.56
C ALA A 270 -3.73 4.26 -22.53
N GLU A 271 -4.66 4.25 -23.48
CA GLU A 271 -5.79 5.20 -23.53
C GLU A 271 -6.78 4.99 -22.37
N GLU A 272 -7.13 3.74 -22.06
CA GLU A 272 -7.99 3.41 -20.91
C GLU A 272 -7.33 3.82 -19.59
N LEU A 273 -6.01 3.60 -19.46
CA LEU A 273 -5.25 3.96 -18.27
C LEU A 273 -5.21 5.49 -18.08
N GLU A 274 -5.04 6.26 -19.16
CA GLU A 274 -5.07 7.72 -19.08
C GLU A 274 -6.42 8.23 -18.59
N ASN A 275 -7.53 7.67 -19.10
CA ASN A 275 -8.89 8.03 -18.70
C ASN A 275 -9.25 7.58 -17.28
N LYS A 276 -8.55 6.59 -16.72
CA LYS A 276 -8.81 6.00 -15.40
C LYS A 276 -7.62 6.15 -14.42
N SER A 277 -6.75 7.11 -14.68
CA SER A 277 -5.52 7.34 -13.89
C SER A 277 -5.77 7.59 -12.40
N ASN A 278 -6.92 8.16 -12.05
CA ASN A 278 -7.30 8.44 -10.66
C ASN A 278 -7.99 7.26 -9.96
N ASP A 279 -8.32 6.20 -10.70
CA ASP A 279 -9.07 5.05 -10.18
C ASP A 279 -8.14 3.94 -9.64
N GLY A 280 -6.82 4.17 -9.55
CA GLY A 280 -5.84 3.22 -9.02
C GLY A 280 -5.46 2.09 -9.99
N TYR A 281 -5.74 2.21 -11.29
CA TYR A 281 -5.23 1.27 -12.29
C TYR A 281 -3.73 1.46 -12.55
N THR A 282 -3.07 0.36 -12.87
CA THR A 282 -1.67 0.31 -13.31
C THR A 282 -1.59 -0.26 -14.73
N SER A 283 -0.45 -0.14 -15.38
CA SER A 283 -0.23 -0.71 -16.74
C SER A 283 -0.39 -2.23 -16.84
N THR A 284 -0.41 -2.92 -15.70
CA THR A 284 -0.60 -4.38 -15.61
C THR A 284 -2.00 -4.78 -15.17
N SER A 285 -2.88 -3.81 -14.91
CA SER A 285 -4.25 -4.08 -14.45
C SER A 285 -5.08 -4.76 -15.55
N LEU A 286 -5.97 -5.66 -15.11
CA LEU A 286 -7.01 -6.24 -15.96
C LEU A 286 -8.28 -5.39 -15.83
N ILE A 287 -8.95 -5.18 -16.95
CA ILE A 287 -10.22 -4.44 -17.03
C ILE A 287 -11.23 -5.22 -17.86
N GLY A 288 -12.51 -5.12 -17.55
CA GLY A 288 -13.59 -5.71 -18.34
C GLY A 288 -13.65 -5.10 -19.74
N LYS A 289 -13.58 -5.93 -20.76
CA LYS A 289 -13.55 -5.52 -22.19
C LYS A 289 -14.89 -5.65 -22.89
N ALA A 290 -15.78 -6.48 -22.36
CA ALA A 290 -17.08 -6.73 -22.94
C ALA A 290 -18.07 -7.26 -21.89
N GLY A 291 -19.39 -7.24 -22.22
CA GLY A 291 -20.45 -7.86 -21.44
C GLY A 291 -20.59 -7.36 -20.01
N ILE A 292 -21.00 -8.24 -19.10
CA ILE A 292 -21.16 -7.94 -17.68
C ILE A 292 -19.82 -7.50 -17.07
N GLU A 293 -18.72 -8.12 -17.47
CA GLU A 293 -17.37 -7.72 -17.00
C GLU A 293 -17.07 -6.24 -17.25
N GLN A 294 -17.48 -5.71 -18.40
CA GLN A 294 -17.27 -4.31 -18.74
C GLN A 294 -18.28 -3.39 -18.07
N VAL A 295 -19.58 -3.75 -18.12
CA VAL A 295 -20.65 -2.88 -17.62
C VAL A 295 -20.60 -2.72 -16.11
N PHE A 296 -20.18 -3.75 -15.40
CA PHE A 296 -20.06 -3.76 -13.93
C PHE A 296 -18.61 -3.68 -13.44
N GLU A 297 -17.70 -3.13 -14.26
CA GLU A 297 -16.29 -2.99 -13.93
C GLU A 297 -16.07 -2.37 -12.55
N ASP A 298 -16.71 -1.24 -12.26
CA ASP A 298 -16.53 -0.51 -10.99
C ASP A 298 -17.01 -1.31 -9.77
N THR A 299 -17.95 -2.24 -9.97
CA THR A 299 -18.45 -3.13 -8.89
C THR A 299 -17.59 -4.38 -8.76
N LEU A 300 -17.12 -4.94 -9.90
CA LEU A 300 -16.41 -6.21 -9.92
C LEU A 300 -14.94 -6.09 -9.61
N ARG A 301 -14.32 -4.96 -9.93
CA ARG A 301 -12.89 -4.75 -9.84
C ARG A 301 -12.31 -5.02 -8.45
N GLY A 302 -13.01 -4.59 -7.38
CA GLY A 302 -12.44 -4.55 -6.03
C GLY A 302 -11.46 -3.38 -5.83
N GLU A 303 -10.96 -3.24 -4.61
CA GLU A 303 -9.96 -2.24 -4.22
C GLU A 303 -8.77 -2.94 -3.57
N ASP A 304 -7.55 -2.48 -3.90
CA ASP A 304 -6.35 -3.01 -3.29
C ASP A 304 -6.31 -2.66 -1.80
N GLY A 305 -5.94 -3.63 -0.97
CA GLY A 305 -5.65 -3.40 0.44
C GLY A 305 -4.22 -2.91 0.65
N ALA A 306 -3.99 -2.14 1.71
CA ALA A 306 -2.67 -1.67 2.12
C ALA A 306 -2.45 -1.87 3.63
#